data_33ff03f302fdaa750588dd706721710e
#
_entry.id   33ff03f302fdaa750588dd706721710e
#
_cell.length_a   1.000
_cell.length_b   1.000
_cell.length_c   1.000
_cell.angle_alpha   90.00
_cell.angle_beta   90.00
_cell.angle_gamma   90.00
#
_symmetry.space_group_name_H-M   'P 1'
#
loop_
_entity.id
_entity.type
_entity.pdbx_description
1 polymer ?
#
loop_
_entity_poly.entity_id
_entity_poly.type
_entity_poly.pdbx_seq_one_letter_code
_entity_poly.pdbx_strand_id
1 'polypeptide(L)'
;MMNFWSALYRRKRSVRLQLLVMALVPLMVLLPVLLVMGISRWNNDYNNLLIAKVESELQVAEQYLQRIVGATGTSVEALAASLAIQKAAEDGRLNDFLTAEKDALGLDFLSIVQPKSIDEHMQKWPVVQSALTGTARTAVDLFEADDLLMIDVALAEQAELILIPTEAAVPSDKVAETRGMMIHTAAPVSINGSQRVLMGGILLNRNLDFIDTINTLVYQRKNTAEDPRGTATLFLEDVRISTNVRLFENVRALGTRVSAEVRSAVLDQGQTWLDRAFVVNDWYISGYLPIYDSFDQRIGMLYVGFLEEPFRLVKRDAIAMMWIAFIGVLIVFIPVFLRLAGGIFSPLERMTKTMRRVETGDLTARNNLNRTGGEIAEVSHHLDT
;
A
#
# COMPACT_ATOMS: atom_id res chain seq x y z
N MET A 1 -14.80 10.28 -42.63
CA MET A 1 -14.58 8.81 -42.52
C MET A 1 -15.37 7.99 -43.53
N MET A 2 -16.50 8.46 -44.07
CA MET A 2 -17.37 7.71 -45.01
C MET A 2 -16.80 7.52 -46.42
N ASN A 3 -15.91 8.40 -46.89
CA ASN A 3 -15.38 8.33 -48.27
C ASN A 3 -14.19 7.34 -48.46
N PHE A 4 -13.56 6.87 -47.37
CA PHE A 4 -12.47 5.90 -47.48
C PHE A 4 -12.98 4.47 -47.75
N TRP A 5 -14.13 4.11 -47.19
CA TRP A 5 -14.76 2.80 -47.38
C TRP A 5 -15.38 2.63 -48.79
N SER A 6 -15.88 3.71 -49.43
CA SER A 6 -16.46 3.66 -50.76
C SER A 6 -15.43 3.50 -51.88
N ALA A 7 -14.23 4.01 -51.71
CA ALA A 7 -13.12 3.86 -52.68
C ALA A 7 -12.53 2.43 -52.69
N LEU A 8 -12.58 1.73 -51.56
CA LEU A 8 -12.18 0.33 -51.43
C LEU A 8 -13.17 -0.65 -52.09
N TYR A 9 -14.42 -0.26 -52.28
CA TYR A 9 -15.50 -1.15 -52.82
C TYR A 9 -15.53 -1.25 -54.33
N ARG A 10 -14.90 -0.34 -55.12
CA ARG A 10 -15.01 -0.29 -56.58
C ARG A 10 -13.92 -1.01 -57.40
N ARG A 11 -12.87 -1.55 -56.77
CA ARG A 11 -11.89 -2.34 -57.50
C ARG A 11 -12.35 -3.78 -57.59
N LYS A 12 -12.45 -4.36 -58.84
CA LYS A 12 -12.76 -5.79 -59.04
C LYS A 12 -11.88 -6.64 -58.12
N ARG A 13 -12.37 -6.96 -56.94
CA ARG A 13 -11.64 -7.72 -55.94
C ARG A 13 -11.57 -9.15 -56.39
N SER A 14 -10.36 -9.70 -56.51
CA SER A 14 -10.22 -11.12 -56.68
C SER A 14 -10.88 -11.82 -55.48
N VAL A 15 -11.62 -12.89 -55.72
CA VAL A 15 -12.25 -13.73 -54.67
C VAL A 15 -11.22 -14.10 -53.58
N ARG A 16 -9.98 -14.29 -53.99
CA ARG A 16 -8.83 -14.51 -53.13
C ARG A 16 -8.65 -13.40 -52.07
N LEU A 17 -8.71 -12.12 -52.49
CA LEU A 17 -8.54 -11.00 -51.54
C LEU A 17 -9.72 -10.90 -50.57
N GLN A 18 -10.96 -11.16 -51.05
CA GLN A 18 -12.15 -11.12 -50.19
C GLN A 18 -12.12 -12.22 -49.12
N LEU A 19 -11.77 -13.45 -49.47
CA LEU A 19 -11.69 -14.58 -48.54
C LEU A 19 -10.51 -14.40 -47.56
N LEU A 20 -9.38 -13.86 -48.03
CA LEU A 20 -8.22 -13.58 -47.19
C LEU A 20 -8.53 -12.47 -46.14
N VAL A 21 -9.21 -11.40 -46.55
CA VAL A 21 -9.69 -10.34 -45.66
C VAL A 21 -10.72 -10.90 -44.67
N MET A 22 -11.68 -11.71 -45.15
CA MET A 22 -12.71 -12.31 -44.29
C MET A 22 -12.11 -13.21 -43.18
N ALA A 23 -11.03 -13.92 -43.47
CA ALA A 23 -10.38 -14.79 -42.51
C ALA A 23 -9.36 -14.03 -41.59
N LEU A 24 -8.64 -13.05 -42.13
CA LEU A 24 -7.57 -12.35 -41.43
C LEU A 24 -8.08 -11.21 -40.54
N VAL A 25 -9.13 -10.47 -41.00
CA VAL A 25 -9.64 -9.30 -40.26
C VAL A 25 -10.19 -9.66 -38.88
N PRO A 26 -11.00 -10.71 -38.69
CA PRO A 26 -11.50 -11.08 -37.37
C PRO A 26 -10.31 -11.42 -36.42
N LEU A 27 -9.33 -12.11 -36.91
CA LEU A 27 -8.16 -12.49 -36.13
C LEU A 27 -7.27 -11.28 -35.75
N MET A 28 -7.06 -10.36 -36.70
CA MET A 28 -6.32 -9.12 -36.51
C MET A 28 -7.01 -8.15 -35.55
N VAL A 29 -8.32 -8.26 -35.37
CA VAL A 29 -9.08 -7.46 -34.39
C VAL A 29 -9.14 -8.19 -33.05
N LEU A 30 -9.44 -9.50 -33.07
CA LEU A 30 -9.63 -10.28 -31.84
C LEU A 30 -8.34 -10.39 -31.00
N LEU A 31 -7.18 -10.65 -31.64
CA LEU A 31 -5.93 -10.84 -30.92
C LEU A 31 -5.47 -9.59 -30.15
N PRO A 32 -5.45 -8.37 -30.73
CA PRO A 32 -5.14 -7.15 -29.95
C PRO A 32 -6.13 -6.88 -28.83
N VAL A 33 -7.43 -7.14 -29.06
CA VAL A 33 -8.47 -6.98 -28.02
C VAL A 33 -8.20 -7.91 -26.84
N LEU A 34 -7.91 -9.19 -27.11
CA LEU A 34 -7.56 -10.17 -26.07
C LEU A 34 -6.26 -9.79 -25.32
N LEU A 35 -5.26 -9.28 -26.05
CA LEU A 35 -4.01 -8.80 -25.44
C LEU A 35 -4.27 -7.63 -24.48
N VAL A 36 -5.00 -6.60 -24.94
CA VAL A 36 -5.33 -5.42 -24.12
C VAL A 36 -6.15 -5.83 -22.89
N MET A 37 -7.13 -6.72 -23.08
CA MET A 37 -7.94 -7.25 -21.98
C MET A 37 -7.10 -8.04 -20.98
N GLY A 38 -6.17 -8.87 -21.47
CA GLY A 38 -5.23 -9.63 -20.64
C GLY A 38 -4.29 -8.72 -19.84
N ILE A 39 -3.72 -7.69 -20.47
CA ILE A 39 -2.87 -6.70 -19.82
C ILE A 39 -3.66 -5.91 -18.76
N SER A 40 -4.88 -5.48 -19.10
CA SER A 40 -5.74 -4.74 -18.16
C SER A 40 -6.07 -5.57 -16.92
N ARG A 41 -6.49 -6.83 -17.13
CA ARG A 41 -6.79 -7.75 -16.03
C ARG A 41 -5.56 -8.02 -15.16
N TRP A 42 -4.43 -8.36 -15.78
CA TRP A 42 -3.18 -8.59 -15.05
C TRP A 42 -2.74 -7.35 -14.26
N ASN A 43 -2.88 -6.15 -14.83
CA ASN A 43 -2.57 -4.89 -14.15
C ASN A 43 -3.42 -4.68 -12.89
N ASN A 44 -4.73 -4.97 -12.97
CA ASN A 44 -5.64 -4.86 -11.83
C ASN A 44 -5.30 -5.91 -10.76
N ASP A 45 -5.08 -7.16 -11.16
CA ASP A 45 -4.72 -8.24 -10.24
C ASP A 45 -3.39 -7.94 -9.53
N TYR A 46 -2.40 -7.39 -10.26
CA TYR A 46 -1.11 -6.98 -9.69
C TYR A 46 -1.26 -5.82 -8.69
N ASN A 47 -2.04 -4.78 -9.01
CA ASN A 47 -2.32 -3.70 -8.08
C ASN A 47 -3.04 -4.21 -6.82
N ASN A 48 -4.04 -5.08 -6.97
CA ASN A 48 -4.75 -5.68 -5.84
C ASN A 48 -3.81 -6.48 -4.92
N LEU A 49 -2.82 -7.19 -5.49
CA LEU A 49 -1.80 -7.88 -4.71
C LEU A 49 -0.92 -6.91 -3.91
N LEU A 50 -0.55 -5.76 -4.47
CA LEU A 50 0.23 -4.75 -3.75
C LEU A 50 -0.58 -4.11 -2.62
N ILE A 51 -1.87 -3.83 -2.85
CA ILE A 51 -2.77 -3.31 -1.82
C ILE A 51 -2.99 -4.34 -0.71
N ALA A 52 -3.28 -5.59 -1.04
CA ALA A 52 -3.42 -6.66 -0.03
C ALA A 52 -2.13 -6.86 0.79
N LYS A 53 -0.97 -6.69 0.15
CA LYS A 53 0.33 -6.73 0.84
C LYS A 53 0.44 -5.61 1.87
N VAL A 54 0.21 -4.35 1.49
CA VAL A 54 0.32 -3.22 2.42
C VAL A 54 -0.74 -3.28 3.52
N GLU A 55 -1.93 -3.79 3.23
CA GLU A 55 -2.98 -4.04 4.24
C GLU A 55 -2.50 -5.04 5.31
N SER A 56 -1.92 -6.16 4.88
CA SER A 56 -1.32 -7.14 5.81
C SER A 56 -0.18 -6.53 6.64
N GLU A 57 0.66 -5.71 6.03
CA GLU A 57 1.75 -5.01 6.70
C GLU A 57 1.23 -3.99 7.74
N LEU A 58 0.16 -3.27 7.41
CA LEU A 58 -0.50 -2.33 8.32
C LEU A 58 -1.10 -3.06 9.53
N GLN A 59 -1.74 -4.22 9.32
CA GLN A 59 -2.26 -5.06 10.40
C GLN A 59 -1.15 -5.53 11.37
N VAL A 60 0.02 -5.90 10.85
CA VAL A 60 1.17 -6.28 11.70
C VAL A 60 1.65 -5.09 12.53
N ALA A 61 1.73 -3.90 11.94
CA ALA A 61 2.11 -2.68 12.65
C ALA A 61 1.08 -2.29 13.74
N GLU A 62 -0.20 -2.41 13.44
CA GLU A 62 -1.30 -2.20 14.40
C GLU A 62 -1.22 -3.18 15.57
N GLN A 63 -1.07 -4.48 15.28
CA GLN A 63 -0.92 -5.51 16.31
C GLN A 63 0.28 -5.25 17.22
N TYR A 64 1.39 -4.75 16.66
CA TYR A 64 2.54 -4.38 17.46
C TYR A 64 2.24 -3.20 18.39
N LEU A 65 1.60 -2.13 17.89
CA LEU A 65 1.16 -1.00 18.72
C LEU A 65 0.25 -1.48 19.86
N GLN A 66 -0.77 -2.28 19.54
CA GLN A 66 -1.70 -2.83 20.54
C GLN A 66 -0.99 -3.73 21.57
N ARG A 67 0.00 -4.50 21.12
CA ARG A 67 0.83 -5.31 22.02
C ARG A 67 1.62 -4.45 23.00
N ILE A 68 2.23 -3.36 22.55
CA ILE A 68 2.97 -2.45 23.46
C ILE A 68 2.01 -1.77 24.44
N VAL A 69 0.85 -1.30 23.96
CA VAL A 69 -0.19 -0.74 24.84
C VAL A 69 -0.61 -1.76 25.92
N GLY A 70 -0.92 -2.99 25.51
CA GLY A 70 -1.31 -4.05 26.46
C GLY A 70 -0.21 -4.45 27.42
N ALA A 71 1.04 -4.59 26.95
CA ALA A 71 2.20 -4.93 27.78
C ALA A 71 2.47 -3.84 28.82
N THR A 72 2.44 -2.57 28.40
CA THR A 72 2.61 -1.42 29.33
C THR A 72 1.56 -1.45 30.42
N GLY A 73 0.28 -1.64 30.04
CA GLY A 73 -0.81 -1.74 31.00
C GLY A 73 -0.63 -2.87 32.00
N THR A 74 -0.39 -4.07 31.50
CA THR A 74 -0.20 -5.26 32.36
C THR A 74 0.99 -5.10 33.31
N SER A 75 2.09 -4.49 32.86
CA SER A 75 3.29 -4.26 33.71
C SER A 75 3.01 -3.27 34.83
N VAL A 76 2.34 -2.15 34.54
CA VAL A 76 1.99 -1.14 35.55
C VAL A 76 0.92 -1.67 36.52
N GLU A 77 -0.07 -2.41 36.04
CA GLU A 77 -1.08 -3.05 36.87
C GLU A 77 -0.45 -4.09 37.85
N ALA A 78 0.45 -4.94 37.34
CA ALA A 78 1.20 -5.89 38.16
C ALA A 78 2.07 -5.21 39.21
N LEU A 79 2.72 -4.10 38.84
CA LEU A 79 3.49 -3.28 39.78
C LEU A 79 2.61 -2.68 40.87
N ALA A 80 1.44 -2.12 40.50
CA ALA A 80 0.48 -1.55 41.44
C ALA A 80 -0.05 -2.58 42.45
N ALA A 81 -0.20 -3.83 42.04
CA ALA A 81 -0.64 -4.94 42.89
C ALA A 81 0.50 -5.59 43.72
N SER A 82 1.78 -5.20 43.47
CA SER A 82 2.92 -5.87 44.05
C SER A 82 3.13 -5.51 45.55
N LEU A 83 3.63 -6.45 46.32
CA LEU A 83 4.09 -6.20 47.70
C LEU A 83 5.33 -5.30 47.71
N ALA A 84 6.11 -5.25 46.65
CA ALA A 84 7.31 -4.46 46.53
C ALA A 84 7.04 -2.95 46.66
N ILE A 85 5.97 -2.45 46.02
CA ILE A 85 5.59 -1.04 46.07
C ILE A 85 5.15 -0.65 47.52
N GLN A 86 4.43 -1.55 48.22
CA GLN A 86 4.01 -1.33 49.61
C GLN A 86 5.20 -1.27 50.54
N LYS A 87 6.12 -2.23 50.43
CA LYS A 87 7.36 -2.27 51.22
C LYS A 87 8.25 -1.05 50.95
N ALA A 88 8.40 -0.63 49.70
CA ALA A 88 9.18 0.57 49.37
C ALA A 88 8.55 1.84 49.96
N ALA A 89 7.23 1.90 50.09
CA ALA A 89 6.51 3.00 50.74
C ALA A 89 6.71 2.99 52.26
N GLU A 90 6.65 1.81 52.91
CA GLU A 90 6.91 1.62 54.34
C GLU A 90 8.37 2.00 54.71
N ASP A 91 9.33 1.60 53.86
CA ASP A 91 10.74 1.89 54.00
C ASP A 91 11.13 3.37 53.69
N GLY A 92 10.18 4.19 53.21
CA GLY A 92 10.43 5.58 52.81
C GLY A 92 11.24 5.73 51.50
N ARG A 93 11.41 4.66 50.73
CA ARG A 93 12.20 4.61 49.49
C ARG A 93 11.35 4.55 48.21
N LEU A 94 10.10 5.01 48.29
CA LEU A 94 9.12 4.88 47.19
C LEU A 94 9.60 5.56 45.91
N ASN A 95 10.17 6.76 46.00
CA ASN A 95 10.61 7.48 44.79
C ASN A 95 11.79 6.77 44.10
N ASP A 96 12.78 6.29 44.88
CA ASP A 96 13.90 5.55 44.32
C ASP A 96 13.46 4.25 43.66
N PHE A 97 12.48 3.57 44.29
CA PHE A 97 11.86 2.37 43.77
C PHE A 97 11.12 2.64 42.44
N LEU A 98 10.28 3.68 42.38
CA LEU A 98 9.56 4.04 41.16
C LEU A 98 10.51 4.44 40.03
N THR A 99 11.63 5.12 40.33
CA THR A 99 12.63 5.47 39.32
C THR A 99 13.29 4.21 38.75
N ALA A 100 13.66 3.26 39.61
CA ALA A 100 14.26 2.00 39.18
C ALA A 100 13.29 1.14 38.36
N GLU A 101 12.01 1.07 38.76
CA GLU A 101 10.97 0.33 38.05
C GLU A 101 10.60 1.01 36.72
N LYS A 102 10.56 2.35 36.66
CA LYS A 102 10.40 3.12 35.44
C LYS A 102 11.42 2.70 34.39
N ASP A 103 12.69 2.69 34.75
CA ASP A 103 13.78 2.32 33.86
C ASP A 103 13.74 0.83 33.47
N ALA A 104 13.43 -0.06 34.43
CA ALA A 104 13.28 -1.50 34.18
C ALA A 104 12.14 -1.87 33.23
N LEU A 105 11.05 -1.12 33.30
CA LEU A 105 9.86 -1.30 32.45
C LEU A 105 9.95 -0.52 31.13
N GLY A 106 11.00 0.30 30.94
CA GLY A 106 11.17 1.13 29.75
C GLY A 106 10.09 2.20 29.61
N LEU A 107 9.62 2.74 30.73
CA LEU A 107 8.65 3.83 30.77
C LEU A 107 9.35 5.19 30.75
N ASP A 108 8.74 6.20 30.18
CA ASP A 108 9.25 7.56 30.20
C ASP A 108 8.86 8.29 31.49
N PHE A 109 7.72 7.93 32.07
CA PHE A 109 7.35 8.36 33.42
C PHE A 109 6.64 7.26 34.21
N LEU A 110 6.77 7.32 35.51
CA LEU A 110 6.04 6.47 36.47
C LEU A 110 5.89 7.25 37.79
N SER A 111 4.65 7.51 38.20
CA SER A 111 4.38 8.32 39.38
C SER A 111 3.13 7.82 40.14
N ILE A 112 3.10 8.09 41.45
CA ILE A 112 1.94 7.84 42.29
C ILE A 112 1.30 9.15 42.66
N VAL A 113 0.02 9.28 42.34
CA VAL A 113 -0.74 10.49 42.58
C VAL A 113 -1.85 10.24 43.57
N GLN A 114 -2.06 11.19 44.49
CA GLN A 114 -3.19 11.13 45.39
C GLN A 114 -4.48 11.60 44.65
N PRO A 115 -5.62 10.98 44.84
CA PRO A 115 -6.86 11.39 44.14
C PRO A 115 -7.23 12.87 44.34
N LYS A 116 -6.86 13.45 45.49
CA LYS A 116 -7.10 14.88 45.81
C LYS A 116 -6.10 15.86 45.18
N SER A 117 -4.95 15.38 44.73
CA SER A 117 -3.91 16.19 44.13
C SER A 117 -3.77 15.98 42.61
N ILE A 118 -4.63 15.14 42.02
CA ILE A 118 -4.74 15.03 40.56
C ILE A 118 -5.39 16.32 40.05
N ASP A 119 -4.75 16.99 39.10
CA ASP A 119 -5.29 18.18 38.47
C ASP A 119 -6.68 17.92 37.87
N GLU A 120 -7.55 18.92 37.90
CA GLU A 120 -8.93 18.82 37.40
C GLU A 120 -8.97 18.40 35.92
N HIS A 121 -7.96 18.77 35.14
CA HIS A 121 -7.83 18.36 33.74
C HIS A 121 -7.50 16.87 33.63
N MET A 122 -6.52 16.36 34.38
CA MET A 122 -6.14 14.94 34.40
C MET A 122 -7.25 14.03 34.96
N GLN A 123 -8.04 14.53 35.90
CA GLN A 123 -9.19 13.78 36.43
C GLN A 123 -10.23 13.44 35.37
N LYS A 124 -10.29 14.19 34.27
CA LYS A 124 -11.26 13.96 33.18
C LYS A 124 -10.87 12.79 32.28
N TRP A 125 -9.61 12.36 32.28
CA TRP A 125 -9.18 11.28 31.42
C TRP A 125 -9.84 9.93 31.79
N PRO A 126 -10.45 9.23 30.84
CA PRO A 126 -11.09 7.93 31.07
C PRO A 126 -10.13 6.89 31.66
N VAL A 127 -8.83 6.96 31.37
CA VAL A 127 -7.79 6.10 31.93
C VAL A 127 -7.67 6.34 33.45
N VAL A 128 -7.60 7.59 33.86
CA VAL A 128 -7.50 7.99 35.29
C VAL A 128 -8.80 7.73 36.03
N GLN A 129 -9.96 8.04 35.41
CA GLN A 129 -11.28 7.75 35.98
C GLN A 129 -11.47 6.27 36.28
N SER A 130 -11.05 5.40 35.36
CA SER A 130 -11.09 3.95 35.57
C SER A 130 -10.26 3.52 36.78
N ALA A 131 -9.06 4.05 36.95
CA ALA A 131 -8.21 3.75 38.09
C ALA A 131 -8.80 4.28 39.42
N LEU A 132 -9.42 5.45 39.41
CA LEU A 132 -10.11 6.00 40.58
C LEU A 132 -11.32 5.13 41.00
N THR A 133 -11.97 4.46 40.07
CA THR A 133 -13.07 3.51 40.34
C THR A 133 -12.60 2.08 40.64
N GLY A 134 -11.27 1.84 40.63
CA GLY A 134 -10.69 0.56 41.05
C GLY A 134 -10.29 -0.37 39.90
N THR A 135 -10.30 0.09 38.62
CA THR A 135 -9.96 -0.73 37.46
C THR A 135 -8.80 -0.10 36.69
N ALA A 136 -7.74 -0.86 36.45
CA ALA A 136 -6.65 -0.41 35.60
C ALA A 136 -7.11 -0.23 34.14
N ARG A 137 -6.62 0.82 33.48
CA ARG A 137 -6.89 1.08 32.07
C ARG A 137 -5.65 1.64 31.38
N THR A 138 -5.47 1.31 30.11
CA THR A 138 -4.41 1.81 29.25
C THR A 138 -4.97 2.21 27.91
N ALA A 139 -4.50 3.33 27.37
CA ALA A 139 -4.86 3.84 26.06
C ALA A 139 -3.71 4.62 25.44
N VAL A 140 -3.86 5.02 24.19
CA VAL A 140 -3.02 6.05 23.59
C VAL A 140 -3.74 7.38 23.79
N ASP A 141 -3.15 8.31 24.54
CA ASP A 141 -3.76 9.60 24.84
C ASP A 141 -2.91 10.76 24.32
N LEU A 142 -3.55 11.91 24.13
CA LEU A 142 -2.90 13.14 23.71
C LEU A 142 -2.63 14.03 24.92
N PHE A 143 -1.36 14.35 25.18
CA PHE A 143 -0.92 15.22 26.24
C PHE A 143 -0.60 16.61 25.69
N GLU A 144 -1.18 17.65 26.28
CA GLU A 144 -0.81 19.01 25.95
C GLU A 144 0.59 19.35 26.46
N ALA A 145 1.21 20.41 25.91
CA ALA A 145 2.58 20.80 26.31
C ALA A 145 2.71 21.03 27.83
N ASP A 146 1.69 21.63 28.47
CA ASP A 146 1.66 21.91 29.89
C ASP A 146 1.58 20.60 30.72
N ASP A 147 0.85 19.59 30.24
CA ASP A 147 0.78 18.27 30.89
C ASP A 147 2.16 17.58 30.89
N LEU A 148 2.86 17.65 29.77
CA LEU A 148 4.19 17.08 29.63
C LEU A 148 5.21 17.80 30.54
N LEU A 149 5.15 19.12 30.59
CA LEU A 149 6.01 19.94 31.46
C LEU A 149 5.77 19.66 32.95
N MET A 150 4.53 19.36 33.36
CA MET A 150 4.21 18.97 34.73
C MET A 150 4.80 17.60 35.10
N ILE A 151 4.98 16.71 34.15
CA ILE A 151 5.55 15.39 34.37
C ILE A 151 7.09 15.48 34.35
N ASP A 152 7.67 15.93 33.23
CA ASP A 152 9.10 16.09 33.04
C ASP A 152 9.37 17.06 31.86
N VAL A 153 10.27 18.02 32.06
CA VAL A 153 10.70 18.97 31.02
C VAL A 153 11.26 18.23 29.79
N ALA A 154 11.99 17.13 30.02
CA ALA A 154 12.57 16.34 28.94
C ALA A 154 11.50 15.73 28.01
N LEU A 155 10.32 15.36 28.52
CA LEU A 155 9.21 14.87 27.72
C LEU A 155 8.64 15.99 26.82
N ALA A 156 8.51 17.18 27.34
CA ALA A 156 8.04 18.34 26.54
C ALA A 156 9.05 18.69 25.43
N GLU A 157 10.35 18.66 25.72
CA GLU A 157 11.41 18.86 24.72
C GLU A 157 11.42 17.75 23.65
N GLN A 158 11.22 16.51 24.06
CA GLN A 158 11.13 15.38 23.12
C GLN A 158 9.87 15.48 22.24
N ALA A 159 8.75 15.95 22.79
CA ALA A 159 7.49 16.09 22.05
C ALA A 159 7.55 17.20 21.02
N GLU A 160 8.28 18.29 21.29
CA GLU A 160 8.34 19.46 20.42
C GLU A 160 8.99 19.14 19.07
N LEU A 161 8.27 19.42 17.97
CA LEU A 161 8.70 19.23 16.60
C LEU A 161 8.45 20.49 15.77
N ILE A 162 9.48 21.03 15.17
CA ILE A 162 9.34 22.11 14.19
C ILE A 162 8.69 21.56 12.92
N LEU A 163 7.63 22.19 12.44
CA LEU A 163 6.93 21.77 11.24
C LEU A 163 7.71 22.15 9.98
N ILE A 164 7.83 21.17 9.08
CA ILE A 164 8.47 21.36 7.77
C ILE A 164 7.39 21.59 6.73
N PRO A 165 7.47 22.67 5.93
CA PRO A 165 6.54 22.91 4.84
C PRO A 165 6.41 21.70 3.93
N THR A 166 5.19 21.23 3.71
CA THR A 166 4.88 20.05 2.89
C THR A 166 3.85 20.45 1.84
N GLU A 167 4.22 20.39 0.58
CA GLU A 167 3.45 20.94 -0.54
C GLU A 167 2.03 20.36 -0.67
N ALA A 168 1.89 19.05 -0.45
CA ALA A 168 0.60 18.35 -0.57
C ALA A 168 -0.27 18.41 0.69
N ALA A 169 0.22 19.00 1.79
CA ALA A 169 -0.51 19.10 3.06
C ALA A 169 -1.55 20.22 3.06
N VAL A 170 -2.54 20.11 3.94
CA VAL A 170 -3.50 21.22 4.18
C VAL A 170 -2.73 22.44 4.66
N PRO A 171 -2.95 23.64 4.08
CA PRO A 171 -2.32 24.87 4.56
C PRO A 171 -2.53 25.09 6.06
N SER A 172 -1.50 25.53 6.78
CA SER A 172 -1.55 25.77 8.23
C SER A 172 -0.54 26.83 8.60
N ASP A 173 -0.91 27.70 9.54
CA ASP A 173 -0.02 28.71 10.14
C ASP A 173 0.77 28.14 11.35
N LYS A 174 0.52 26.88 11.73
CA LYS A 174 1.22 26.21 12.82
C LYS A 174 2.69 26.00 12.46
N VAL A 175 3.60 26.45 13.33
CA VAL A 175 5.06 26.36 13.11
C VAL A 175 5.71 25.20 13.86
N ALA A 176 5.07 24.72 14.92
CA ALA A 176 5.54 23.60 15.72
C ALA A 176 4.38 22.73 16.22
N GLU A 177 4.63 21.46 16.46
CA GLU A 177 3.80 20.57 17.27
C GLU A 177 4.48 20.42 18.63
N THR A 178 3.74 20.69 19.69
CA THR A 178 4.24 20.65 21.08
C THR A 178 3.54 19.61 21.95
N ARG A 179 2.47 19.01 21.42
CA ARG A 179 1.71 17.96 22.10
C ARG A 179 2.40 16.61 21.98
N GLY A 180 2.21 15.74 22.97
CA GLY A 180 2.72 14.40 22.99
C GLY A 180 1.65 13.33 22.77
N MET A 181 1.88 12.39 21.85
CA MET A 181 1.11 11.14 21.78
C MET A 181 1.76 10.15 22.73
N MET A 182 1.02 9.67 23.74
CA MET A 182 1.55 8.85 24.82
C MET A 182 0.74 7.58 25.01
N ILE A 183 1.42 6.45 25.15
CA ILE A 183 0.79 5.27 25.75
C ILE A 183 0.65 5.57 27.23
N HIS A 184 -0.57 5.80 27.68
CA HIS A 184 -0.90 6.22 29.02
C HIS A 184 -1.62 5.10 29.75
N THR A 185 -1.12 4.78 30.96
CA THR A 185 -1.73 3.76 31.82
C THR A 185 -1.93 4.30 33.24
N ALA A 186 -3.04 3.91 33.84
CA ALA A 186 -3.31 4.19 35.25
C ALA A 186 -3.89 2.95 35.93
N ALA A 187 -3.39 2.65 37.13
CA ALA A 187 -3.84 1.51 37.92
C ALA A 187 -4.10 1.94 39.37
N PRO A 188 -5.12 1.39 40.04
CA PRO A 188 -5.37 1.64 41.46
C PRO A 188 -4.27 1.00 42.29
N VAL A 189 -3.71 1.73 43.26
CA VAL A 189 -2.70 1.24 44.18
C VAL A 189 -3.04 1.62 45.61
N SER A 190 -2.91 0.69 46.53
CA SER A 190 -3.10 0.96 47.97
C SER A 190 -1.73 1.14 48.66
N ILE A 191 -1.50 2.30 49.27
CA ILE A 191 -0.27 2.59 50.01
C ILE A 191 -0.63 3.07 51.41
N ASN A 192 -0.16 2.36 52.41
CA ASN A 192 -0.45 2.63 53.83
C ASN A 192 -1.95 2.72 54.11
N GLY A 193 -2.76 1.84 53.49
CA GLY A 193 -4.20 1.81 53.60
C GLY A 193 -4.97 2.94 52.88
N SER A 194 -4.25 3.81 52.17
CA SER A 194 -4.85 4.89 51.36
C SER A 194 -4.84 4.51 49.87
N GLN A 195 -6.00 4.65 49.25
CA GLN A 195 -6.13 4.48 47.80
C GLN A 195 -5.45 5.63 47.07
N ARG A 196 -4.61 5.27 46.10
CA ARG A 196 -3.87 6.18 45.19
C ARG A 196 -3.98 5.66 43.78
N VAL A 197 -3.45 6.41 42.82
CA VAL A 197 -3.35 6.02 41.41
C VAL A 197 -1.86 5.95 41.04
N LEU A 198 -1.43 4.79 40.54
CA LEU A 198 -0.13 4.62 39.87
C LEU A 198 -0.34 4.94 38.41
N MET A 199 0.35 5.94 37.91
CA MET A 199 0.31 6.38 36.52
C MET A 199 1.67 6.19 35.87
N GLY A 200 1.67 5.76 34.60
CA GLY A 200 2.89 5.62 33.82
C GLY A 200 2.63 5.67 32.33
N GLY A 201 3.66 5.84 31.55
CA GLY A 201 3.51 5.89 30.11
C GLY A 201 4.80 5.96 29.31
N ILE A 202 4.63 5.85 27.99
CA ILE A 202 5.69 5.90 26.99
C ILE A 202 5.32 6.96 25.95
N LEU A 203 6.18 7.95 25.77
CA LEU A 203 6.01 8.98 24.75
C LEU A 203 6.36 8.43 23.36
N LEU A 204 5.46 8.58 22.41
CA LEU A 204 5.64 8.08 21.05
C LEU A 204 6.29 9.09 20.10
N ASN A 205 6.34 10.39 20.49
CA ASN A 205 7.07 11.41 19.75
C ASN A 205 8.56 11.12 19.77
N ARG A 206 9.18 11.12 18.58
CA ARG A 206 10.61 10.78 18.39
C ARG A 206 11.02 9.41 18.98
N ASN A 207 10.08 8.52 19.24
CA ASN A 207 10.39 7.16 19.66
C ASN A 207 10.83 6.33 18.44
N LEU A 208 12.11 6.42 18.13
CA LEU A 208 12.68 5.83 16.93
C LEU A 208 12.80 4.31 17.06
N ASP A 209 13.07 3.80 18.24
CA ASP A 209 13.17 2.35 18.50
C ASP A 209 11.84 1.65 18.26
N PHE A 210 10.73 2.29 18.65
CA PHE A 210 9.38 1.81 18.37
C PHE A 210 9.13 1.68 16.86
N ILE A 211 9.43 2.74 16.09
CA ILE A 211 9.22 2.76 14.64
C ILE A 211 10.17 1.80 13.91
N ASP A 212 11.44 1.73 14.32
CA ASP A 212 12.43 0.84 13.70
C ASP A 212 12.09 -0.64 13.98
N THR A 213 11.48 -0.93 15.14
CA THR A 213 10.96 -2.26 15.45
C THR A 213 9.75 -2.61 14.55
N ILE A 214 8.78 -1.71 14.37
CA ILE A 214 7.69 -1.91 13.42
C ILE A 214 8.25 -2.20 12.04
N ASN A 215 9.19 -1.37 11.56
CA ASN A 215 9.78 -1.56 10.26
C ASN A 215 10.49 -2.93 10.12
N THR A 216 11.18 -3.37 11.16
CA THR A 216 11.84 -4.68 11.17
C THR A 216 10.85 -5.84 11.15
N LEU A 217 9.75 -5.73 11.89
CA LEU A 217 8.68 -6.76 11.94
C LEU A 217 7.94 -6.88 10.62
N VAL A 218 7.60 -5.73 10.02
CA VAL A 218 6.82 -5.65 8.79
C VAL A 218 7.66 -6.07 7.58
N TYR A 219 8.90 -5.60 7.47
CA TYR A 219 9.70 -5.75 6.25
C TYR A 219 10.82 -6.79 6.32
N GLN A 220 10.84 -7.63 7.36
CA GLN A 220 11.77 -8.75 7.58
C GLN A 220 13.03 -8.81 6.71
N ARG A 221 14.21 -8.52 7.30
CA ARG A 221 15.58 -8.90 6.84
C ARG A 221 16.12 -8.36 5.50
N LYS A 222 15.38 -7.62 4.68
CA LYS A 222 15.88 -7.11 3.39
C LYS A 222 16.18 -5.61 3.38
N ASN A 223 15.94 -4.94 4.48
CA ASN A 223 16.27 -3.53 4.62
C ASN A 223 17.76 -3.40 4.97
N THR A 224 18.59 -3.29 3.96
CA THR A 224 19.92 -2.71 4.16
C THR A 224 19.76 -1.20 4.30
N ALA A 225 20.68 -0.54 5.01
CA ALA A 225 20.70 0.92 5.13
C ALA A 225 20.70 1.65 3.76
N GLU A 226 21.08 0.93 2.71
CA GLU A 226 21.23 1.44 1.34
C GLU A 226 19.94 1.28 0.48
N ASP A 227 18.97 0.43 0.89
CA ASP A 227 17.71 0.21 0.15
C ASP A 227 16.55 -0.07 1.13
N PRO A 228 16.03 0.95 1.82
CA PRO A 228 14.87 0.79 2.68
C PRO A 228 13.61 0.62 1.82
N ARG A 229 13.26 -0.65 1.52
CA ARG A 229 12.07 -0.97 0.69
C ARG A 229 10.77 -0.65 1.38
N GLY A 230 10.78 -0.49 2.70
CA GLY A 230 9.60 -0.23 3.49
C GLY A 230 9.81 0.82 4.57
N THR A 231 8.74 1.53 4.87
CA THR A 231 8.73 2.63 5.83
C THR A 231 7.53 2.52 6.77
N ALA A 232 7.72 3.00 8.01
CA ALA A 232 6.67 3.13 9.00
C ALA A 232 6.71 4.53 9.62
N THR A 233 5.54 5.02 10.05
CA THR A 233 5.39 6.35 10.66
C THR A 233 4.23 6.37 11.64
N LEU A 234 4.41 7.09 12.74
CA LEU A 234 3.34 7.59 13.57
C LEU A 234 3.09 9.08 13.26
N PHE A 235 1.83 9.43 13.12
CA PHE A 235 1.38 10.81 12.98
C PHE A 235 0.55 11.21 14.18
N LEU A 236 0.80 12.40 14.71
CA LEU A 236 -0.10 13.11 15.61
C LEU A 236 -0.91 14.06 14.74
N GLU A 237 -2.24 13.85 14.70
CA GLU A 237 -3.05 14.40 13.64
C GLU A 237 -2.40 14.11 12.27
N ASP A 238 -1.99 15.13 11.53
CA ASP A 238 -1.33 15.01 10.24
C ASP A 238 0.19 15.24 10.28
N VAL A 239 0.75 15.49 11.47
CA VAL A 239 2.18 15.74 11.70
C VAL A 239 2.93 14.44 11.97
N ARG A 240 4.02 14.20 11.25
CA ARG A 240 4.89 13.03 11.41
C ARG A 240 5.75 13.16 12.65
N ILE A 241 5.37 12.46 13.74
CA ILE A 241 6.02 12.54 15.05
C ILE A 241 7.12 11.51 15.27
N SER A 242 7.02 10.35 14.61
CA SER A 242 8.04 9.31 14.65
C SER A 242 8.07 8.56 13.32
N THR A 243 9.25 8.36 12.69
CA THR A 243 9.35 7.83 11.34
C THR A 243 10.73 7.30 11.01
N ASN A 244 10.79 6.33 10.09
CA ASN A 244 12.01 5.94 9.37
C ASN A 244 12.05 6.47 7.92
N VAL A 245 11.02 7.19 7.46
CA VAL A 245 11.08 7.92 6.18
C VAL A 245 12.16 8.98 6.26
N ARG A 246 12.94 9.15 5.18
CA ARG A 246 14.05 10.12 5.11
C ARG A 246 13.73 11.27 4.16
N LEU A 247 14.12 12.48 4.57
CA LEU A 247 14.13 13.68 3.71
C LEU A 247 15.34 13.67 2.78
N PHE A 248 16.52 13.37 3.36
CA PHE A 248 17.82 13.26 2.72
C PHE A 248 18.55 12.06 3.34
N GLU A 249 19.73 11.74 2.85
CA GLU A 249 20.52 10.54 3.19
C GLU A 249 20.43 10.05 4.65
N ASN A 250 20.51 10.94 5.64
CA ASN A 250 20.50 10.57 7.06
C ASN A 250 19.49 11.35 7.90
N VAL A 251 18.65 12.23 7.31
CA VAL A 251 17.69 13.05 8.05
C VAL A 251 16.31 12.44 7.96
N ARG A 252 15.75 12.03 9.09
CA ARG A 252 14.37 11.52 9.15
C ARG A 252 13.37 12.66 8.90
N ALA A 253 12.26 12.35 8.26
CA ALA A 253 11.24 13.30 7.82
C ALA A 253 10.31 13.75 8.96
N LEU A 254 10.84 13.92 10.18
CA LEU A 254 10.08 14.40 11.34
C LEU A 254 9.55 15.82 11.08
N GLY A 255 8.35 16.12 11.56
CA GLY A 255 7.72 17.44 11.39
C GLY A 255 7.12 17.68 10.00
N THR A 256 7.29 16.78 9.02
CA THR A 256 6.54 16.86 7.76
C THR A 256 5.09 16.43 7.97
N ARG A 257 4.20 16.83 7.06
CA ARG A 257 2.76 16.57 7.21
C ARG A 257 2.26 15.65 6.09
N VAL A 258 1.21 14.90 6.37
CA VAL A 258 0.56 14.05 5.38
C VAL A 258 -0.20 14.89 4.35
N SER A 259 -0.46 14.32 3.16
CA SER A 259 -1.26 14.98 2.13
C SER A 259 -2.71 15.26 2.58
N ALA A 260 -3.30 16.32 2.04
CA ALA A 260 -4.69 16.71 2.35
C ALA A 260 -5.69 15.59 2.06
N GLU A 261 -5.47 14.79 1.01
CA GLU A 261 -6.33 13.70 0.61
C GLU A 261 -6.33 12.56 1.66
N VAL A 262 -5.16 12.11 2.07
CA VAL A 262 -5.01 11.07 3.10
C VAL A 262 -5.55 11.55 4.44
N ARG A 263 -5.23 12.81 4.83
CA ARG A 263 -5.76 13.43 6.04
C ARG A 263 -7.28 13.38 6.08
N SER A 264 -7.93 13.80 4.99
CA SER A 264 -9.39 13.83 4.91
C SER A 264 -10.00 12.43 5.04
N ALA A 265 -9.44 11.42 4.34
CA ALA A 265 -9.94 10.05 4.42
C ALA A 265 -9.78 9.45 5.84
N VAL A 266 -8.60 9.64 6.44
CA VAL A 266 -8.26 8.92 7.69
C VAL A 266 -8.73 9.70 8.92
N LEU A 267 -8.44 10.99 9.03
CA LEU A 267 -8.79 11.78 10.23
C LEU A 267 -10.22 12.30 10.19
N ASP A 268 -10.68 12.83 9.04
CA ASP A 268 -12.00 13.45 8.98
C ASP A 268 -13.10 12.38 8.82
N GLN A 269 -12.87 11.34 7.98
CA GLN A 269 -13.86 10.30 7.72
C GLN A 269 -13.67 9.01 8.55
N GLY A 270 -12.48 8.79 9.15
CA GLY A 270 -12.18 7.60 9.95
C GLY A 270 -11.96 6.34 9.13
N GLN A 271 -11.64 6.48 7.84
CA GLN A 271 -11.44 5.35 6.94
C GLN A 271 -9.97 4.92 6.93
N THR A 272 -9.72 3.63 6.78
CA THR A 272 -8.39 3.15 6.45
C THR A 272 -8.06 3.52 5.00
N TRP A 273 -6.93 4.18 4.77
CA TRP A 273 -6.41 4.45 3.42
C TRP A 273 -5.53 3.30 2.96
N LEU A 274 -5.85 2.75 1.80
CA LEU A 274 -5.08 1.67 1.17
C LEU A 274 -4.92 1.98 -0.32
N ASP A 275 -3.98 2.83 -0.67
CA ASP A 275 -3.71 3.24 -2.06
C ASP A 275 -2.31 3.87 -2.17
N ARG A 276 -2.01 4.39 -3.36
CA ARG A 276 -0.83 5.19 -3.60
C ARG A 276 -0.91 6.50 -2.83
N ALA A 277 0.19 6.90 -2.23
CA ALA A 277 0.33 8.22 -1.63
C ALA A 277 1.70 8.82 -1.96
N PHE A 278 1.74 10.14 -2.13
CA PHE A 278 2.99 10.88 -2.27
C PHE A 278 3.57 11.13 -0.88
N VAL A 279 4.73 10.53 -0.59
CA VAL A 279 5.36 10.58 0.73
C VAL A 279 6.71 11.27 0.58
N VAL A 280 6.80 12.48 1.09
CA VAL A 280 7.99 13.35 1.05
C VAL A 280 8.44 13.65 -0.39
N ASN A 281 9.13 12.74 -1.05
CA ASN A 281 9.77 12.96 -2.37
C ASN A 281 9.33 11.93 -3.42
N ASP A 282 8.63 10.84 -3.02
CA ASP A 282 8.37 9.69 -3.88
C ASP A 282 6.94 9.14 -3.71
N TRP A 283 6.55 8.33 -4.68
CA TRP A 283 5.29 7.59 -4.62
C TRP A 283 5.47 6.26 -3.90
N TYR A 284 4.60 6.01 -2.93
CA TYR A 284 4.53 4.77 -2.14
C TYR A 284 3.18 4.08 -2.32
N ILE A 285 3.18 2.76 -2.25
CA ILE A 285 1.98 2.00 -1.94
C ILE A 285 1.85 2.03 -0.43
N SER A 286 0.76 2.59 0.06
CA SER A 286 0.64 3.09 1.43
C SER A 286 -0.62 2.61 2.11
N GLY A 287 -0.49 2.26 3.39
CA GLY A 287 -1.59 2.02 4.31
C GLY A 287 -1.55 3.01 5.46
N TYR A 288 -2.68 3.63 5.78
CA TYR A 288 -2.86 4.49 6.93
C TYR A 288 -4.07 4.06 7.74
N LEU A 289 -3.92 3.95 9.05
CA LEU A 289 -4.95 3.55 10.00
C LEU A 289 -5.13 4.67 11.04
N PRO A 290 -6.37 5.10 11.37
CA PRO A 290 -6.59 6.09 12.43
C PRO A 290 -6.25 5.52 13.82
N ILE A 291 -5.66 6.36 14.67
CA ILE A 291 -5.41 6.09 16.09
C ILE A 291 -6.43 6.88 16.90
N TYR A 292 -7.06 6.19 17.86
CA TYR A 292 -8.05 6.74 18.76
C TYR A 292 -7.49 6.88 20.16
N ASP A 293 -7.90 7.94 20.87
CA ASP A 293 -7.59 8.14 22.28
C ASP A 293 -8.62 7.44 23.21
N SER A 294 -8.43 7.62 24.51
CA SER A 294 -9.34 7.07 25.52
C SER A 294 -10.75 7.70 25.52
N PHE A 295 -10.94 8.84 24.81
CA PHE A 295 -12.22 9.50 24.57
C PHE A 295 -12.87 9.10 23.25
N ASP A 296 -12.30 8.16 22.51
CA ASP A 296 -12.74 7.74 21.17
C ASP A 296 -12.59 8.83 20.10
N GLN A 297 -11.66 9.77 20.31
CA GLN A 297 -11.30 10.80 19.34
C GLN A 297 -10.16 10.33 18.47
N ARG A 298 -10.18 10.67 17.16
CA ARG A 298 -9.07 10.41 16.23
C ARG A 298 -7.94 11.40 16.47
N ILE A 299 -6.86 10.95 17.08
CA ILE A 299 -5.72 11.80 17.47
C ILE A 299 -4.53 11.69 16.52
N GLY A 300 -4.53 10.72 15.63
CA GLY A 300 -3.42 10.50 14.73
C GLY A 300 -3.61 9.33 13.79
N MET A 301 -2.50 8.88 13.19
CA MET A 301 -2.49 7.78 12.23
C MET A 301 -1.24 6.93 12.39
N LEU A 302 -1.40 5.62 12.19
CA LEU A 302 -0.30 4.68 11.96
C LEU A 302 -0.17 4.47 10.45
N TYR A 303 1.05 4.57 9.93
CA TYR A 303 1.37 4.40 8.52
C TYR A 303 2.41 3.32 8.32
N VAL A 304 2.22 2.53 7.28
CA VAL A 304 3.23 1.71 6.64
C VAL A 304 3.16 1.88 5.12
N GLY A 305 4.29 1.69 4.45
CA GLY A 305 4.32 1.76 3.00
C GLY A 305 5.66 1.35 2.43
N PHE A 306 5.67 1.02 1.14
CA PHE A 306 6.88 0.70 0.40
C PHE A 306 6.93 1.48 -0.92
N LEU A 307 8.15 1.75 -1.38
CA LEU A 307 8.41 2.51 -2.59
C LEU A 307 7.75 1.85 -3.81
N GLU A 308 7.01 2.63 -4.62
CA GLU A 308 6.32 2.12 -5.82
C GLU A 308 7.30 1.83 -6.97
N GLU A 309 8.40 2.60 -7.08
CA GLU A 309 9.32 2.56 -8.23
C GLU A 309 9.78 1.15 -8.62
N PRO A 310 10.27 0.27 -7.70
CA PRO A 310 10.71 -1.07 -8.08
C PRO A 310 9.59 -1.91 -8.69
N PHE A 311 8.37 -1.77 -8.20
CA PHE A 311 7.19 -2.50 -8.68
C PHE A 311 6.71 -1.96 -10.03
N ARG A 312 6.83 -0.65 -10.26
CA ARG A 312 6.54 0.00 -11.54
C ARG A 312 7.48 -0.47 -12.64
N LEU A 313 8.77 -0.66 -12.32
CA LEU A 313 9.75 -1.20 -13.26
C LEU A 313 9.40 -2.64 -13.67
N VAL A 314 9.14 -3.52 -12.71
CA VAL A 314 8.73 -4.92 -12.98
C VAL A 314 7.47 -4.96 -13.83
N LYS A 315 6.49 -4.11 -13.53
CA LYS A 315 5.24 -4.00 -14.28
C LYS A 315 5.46 -3.56 -15.73
N ARG A 316 6.31 -2.56 -15.95
CA ARG A 316 6.67 -2.08 -17.30
C ARG A 316 7.35 -3.17 -18.11
N ASP A 317 8.29 -3.89 -17.50
CA ASP A 317 9.06 -4.93 -18.19
C ASP A 317 8.17 -6.14 -18.53
N ALA A 318 7.24 -6.52 -17.66
CA ALA A 318 6.26 -7.56 -17.94
C ALA A 318 5.34 -7.18 -19.10
N ILE A 319 4.83 -5.94 -19.13
CA ILE A 319 4.00 -5.44 -20.24
C ILE A 319 4.81 -5.42 -21.54
N ALA A 320 6.06 -4.97 -21.50
CA ALA A 320 6.95 -4.98 -22.67
C ALA A 320 7.16 -6.40 -23.21
N MET A 321 7.40 -7.39 -22.34
CA MET A 321 7.50 -8.80 -22.74
C MET A 321 6.22 -9.31 -23.40
N MET A 322 5.04 -8.96 -22.89
CA MET A 322 3.76 -9.35 -23.49
C MET A 322 3.61 -8.79 -24.91
N TRP A 323 4.00 -7.52 -25.13
CA TRP A 323 4.01 -6.92 -26.46
C TRP A 323 5.02 -7.58 -27.39
N ILE A 324 6.24 -7.87 -26.93
CA ILE A 324 7.27 -8.56 -27.73
C ILE A 324 6.78 -9.95 -28.14
N ALA A 325 6.21 -10.73 -27.20
CA ALA A 325 5.67 -12.05 -27.49
C ALA A 325 4.53 -11.96 -28.51
N PHE A 326 3.61 -11.00 -28.36
CA PHE A 326 2.52 -10.77 -29.29
C PHE A 326 3.01 -10.44 -30.70
N ILE A 327 3.96 -9.52 -30.84
CA ILE A 327 4.56 -9.16 -32.12
C ILE A 327 5.28 -10.36 -32.74
N GLY A 328 6.02 -11.14 -31.92
CA GLY A 328 6.67 -12.36 -32.36
C GLY A 328 5.70 -13.39 -32.95
N VAL A 329 4.57 -13.59 -32.28
CA VAL A 329 3.49 -14.44 -32.79
C VAL A 329 2.96 -13.92 -34.15
N LEU A 330 2.73 -12.63 -34.30
CA LEU A 330 2.26 -12.05 -35.55
C LEU A 330 3.28 -12.21 -36.69
N ILE A 331 4.58 -12.00 -36.41
CA ILE A 331 5.66 -12.16 -37.41
C ILE A 331 5.71 -13.60 -37.95
N VAL A 332 5.47 -14.59 -37.12
CA VAL A 332 5.42 -16.01 -37.53
C VAL A 332 4.10 -16.35 -38.19
N PHE A 333 3.00 -15.94 -37.57
CA PHE A 333 1.65 -16.31 -37.96
C PHE A 333 1.25 -15.75 -39.34
N ILE A 334 1.56 -14.46 -39.61
CA ILE A 334 1.14 -13.82 -40.87
C ILE A 334 1.78 -14.50 -42.10
N PRO A 335 3.11 -14.75 -42.20
CA PRO A 335 3.69 -15.46 -43.33
C PRO A 335 3.18 -16.91 -43.47
N VAL A 336 3.05 -17.63 -42.38
CA VAL A 336 2.49 -19.01 -42.38
C VAL A 336 1.07 -19.00 -42.92
N PHE A 337 0.22 -18.09 -42.44
CA PHE A 337 -1.16 -17.95 -42.91
C PHE A 337 -1.23 -17.60 -44.40
N LEU A 338 -0.41 -16.63 -44.87
CA LEU A 338 -0.35 -16.23 -46.27
C LEU A 338 0.09 -17.36 -47.18
N ARG A 339 1.05 -18.19 -46.71
CA ARG A 339 1.52 -19.38 -47.43
C ARG A 339 0.44 -20.45 -47.57
N LEU A 340 -0.25 -20.78 -46.45
CA LEU A 340 -1.35 -21.74 -46.43
C LEU A 340 -2.54 -21.25 -47.30
N ALA A 341 -2.92 -20.00 -47.15
CA ALA A 341 -3.96 -19.38 -47.97
C ALA A 341 -3.61 -19.40 -49.47
N GLY A 342 -2.34 -19.12 -49.80
CA GLY A 342 -1.82 -19.23 -51.17
C GLY A 342 -1.95 -20.65 -51.77
N GLY A 343 -1.71 -21.67 -50.96
CA GLY A 343 -1.89 -23.08 -51.35
C GLY A 343 -3.33 -23.46 -51.75
N ILE A 344 -4.31 -22.82 -51.10
CA ILE A 344 -5.74 -23.05 -51.42
C ILE A 344 -6.22 -22.17 -52.60
N PHE A 345 -5.88 -20.90 -52.59
CA PHE A 345 -6.47 -19.93 -53.53
C PHE A 345 -5.82 -19.93 -54.90
N SER A 346 -4.50 -20.28 -55.00
CA SER A 346 -3.78 -20.28 -56.27
C SER A 346 -4.36 -21.34 -57.27
N PRO A 347 -4.62 -22.57 -56.86
CA PRO A 347 -5.26 -23.56 -57.71
C PRO A 347 -6.64 -23.12 -58.20
N LEU A 348 -7.50 -22.60 -57.29
CA LEU A 348 -8.86 -22.11 -57.64
C LEU A 348 -8.81 -20.98 -58.65
N GLU A 349 -7.87 -20.05 -58.56
CA GLU A 349 -7.72 -18.97 -59.55
C GLU A 349 -7.29 -19.51 -60.92
N ARG A 350 -6.42 -20.52 -60.94
CA ARG A 350 -6.02 -21.18 -62.22
C ARG A 350 -7.20 -21.87 -62.84
N MET A 351 -7.97 -22.63 -62.11
CA MET A 351 -9.21 -23.28 -62.59
C MET A 351 -10.17 -22.28 -63.15
N THR A 352 -10.43 -21.13 -62.48
CA THR A 352 -11.30 -20.08 -62.96
C THR A 352 -10.78 -19.46 -64.29
N LYS A 353 -9.47 -19.27 -64.40
CA LYS A 353 -8.85 -18.77 -65.67
C LYS A 353 -8.98 -19.76 -66.81
N THR A 354 -8.76 -21.06 -66.54
CA THR A 354 -8.88 -22.12 -67.54
C THR A 354 -10.34 -22.23 -68.01
N MET A 355 -11.33 -22.22 -67.10
CA MET A 355 -12.72 -22.19 -67.47
C MET A 355 -13.11 -21.00 -68.38
N ARG A 356 -12.61 -19.79 -68.08
CA ARG A 356 -12.86 -18.62 -68.93
C ARG A 356 -12.22 -18.76 -70.32
N ARG A 357 -11.06 -19.39 -70.46
CA ARG A 357 -10.43 -19.67 -71.76
C ARG A 357 -11.26 -20.67 -72.58
N VAL A 358 -11.76 -21.70 -71.92
CA VAL A 358 -12.66 -22.69 -72.53
C VAL A 358 -13.94 -22.01 -73.02
N GLU A 359 -14.58 -21.14 -72.21
CA GLU A 359 -15.76 -20.35 -72.59
C GLU A 359 -15.53 -19.45 -73.82
N THR A 360 -14.29 -18.94 -74.00
CA THR A 360 -13.88 -18.11 -75.14
C THR A 360 -13.46 -18.93 -76.35
N GLY A 361 -13.61 -20.26 -76.37
CA GLY A 361 -13.38 -21.16 -77.48
C GLY A 361 -12.03 -21.86 -77.50
N ASP A 362 -11.17 -21.65 -76.52
CA ASP A 362 -9.86 -22.34 -76.41
C ASP A 362 -10.05 -23.69 -75.68
N LEU A 363 -10.47 -24.70 -76.43
CA LEU A 363 -10.67 -26.07 -75.96
C LEU A 363 -9.36 -26.81 -75.58
N THR A 364 -8.19 -26.18 -75.83
CA THR A 364 -6.88 -26.77 -75.51
C THR A 364 -6.36 -26.31 -74.16
N ALA A 365 -7.05 -25.37 -73.49
CA ALA A 365 -6.61 -24.87 -72.17
C ALA A 365 -6.66 -25.98 -71.11
N ARG A 366 -5.55 -26.14 -70.36
CA ARG A 366 -5.39 -27.12 -69.29
C ARG A 366 -4.88 -26.44 -68.03
N ASN A 367 -5.25 -26.93 -66.86
CA ASN A 367 -4.81 -26.42 -65.56
C ASN A 367 -3.43 -26.87 -65.15
N ASN A 368 -2.99 -28.04 -65.59
CA ASN A 368 -1.67 -28.65 -65.33
C ASN A 368 -1.31 -28.63 -63.84
N LEU A 369 -2.22 -28.89 -62.94
CA LEU A 369 -1.94 -29.03 -61.51
C LEU A 369 -1.43 -30.46 -61.22
N ASN A 370 -0.32 -30.59 -60.51
CA ASN A 370 0.19 -31.89 -60.09
C ASN A 370 -0.79 -32.64 -59.21
N ARG A 371 -0.95 -33.97 -59.40
CA ARG A 371 -1.91 -34.88 -58.72
C ARG A 371 -1.70 -35.01 -57.19
N THR A 372 -0.70 -34.42 -56.60
CA THR A 372 -0.29 -34.59 -55.18
C THR A 372 -0.94 -33.62 -54.20
N GLY A 373 -2.04 -32.95 -54.55
CA GLY A 373 -2.56 -31.80 -53.80
C GLY A 373 -3.96 -31.87 -53.21
N GLY A 374 -4.48 -33.04 -52.79
CA GLY A 374 -5.80 -33.14 -52.16
C GLY A 374 -7.01 -32.89 -53.09
N GLU A 375 -8.20 -32.68 -52.51
CA GLU A 375 -9.49 -32.58 -53.22
C GLU A 375 -9.49 -31.51 -54.33
N ILE A 376 -8.77 -30.39 -54.15
CA ILE A 376 -8.66 -29.32 -55.14
C ILE A 376 -7.88 -29.76 -56.39
N ALA A 377 -6.86 -30.58 -56.21
CA ALA A 377 -6.07 -31.15 -57.32
C ALA A 377 -6.88 -32.21 -58.11
N GLU A 378 -7.72 -32.97 -57.44
CA GLU A 378 -8.63 -33.94 -58.04
C GLU A 378 -9.69 -33.26 -58.94
N VAL A 379 -10.33 -32.20 -58.41
CA VAL A 379 -11.27 -31.40 -59.21
C VAL A 379 -10.59 -30.73 -60.39
N SER A 380 -9.37 -30.29 -60.23
CA SER A 380 -8.56 -29.70 -61.36
C SER A 380 -8.24 -30.73 -62.41
N HIS A 381 -7.97 -31.98 -62.05
CA HIS A 381 -7.73 -33.07 -62.99
C HIS A 381 -8.98 -33.46 -63.78
N HIS A 382 -10.15 -33.48 -63.18
CA HIS A 382 -11.43 -33.70 -63.87
C HIS A 382 -11.78 -32.60 -64.84
N LEU A 383 -11.26 -31.38 -64.65
CA LEU A 383 -11.40 -30.26 -65.62
C LEU A 383 -10.42 -30.35 -66.81
N ASP A 384 -9.34 -31.09 -66.66
CA ASP A 384 -8.30 -31.29 -67.69
C ASP A 384 -8.58 -32.53 -68.58
N THR A 385 -9.52 -33.39 -68.18
CA THR A 385 -9.99 -34.57 -68.95
C THR A 385 -11.16 -34.20 -69.85
#